data_28b27c977993f4153d00fc283f634ee9
#
_entry.id   28b27c977993f4153d00fc283f634ee9
#
_cell.length_a   1.000
_cell.length_b   1.000
_cell.length_c   1.000
_cell.angle_alpha   90.00
_cell.angle_beta   90.00
_cell.angle_gamma   90.00
#
_symmetry.space_group_name_H-M   'P 1'
#
loop_
_entity.id
_entity.type
_entity.pdbx_description
1 polymer ?
#
loop_
_entity_poly.entity_id
_entity_poly.type
_entity_poly.pdbx_seq_one_letter_code
_entity_poly.pdbx_strand_id
1 'polypeptide(L)'
;MKIIRIANDEQPEFDRELIASLPASGPRYTSYPTADRFHKDFNGQEYIRTLELRQAGALNKPLSLYIHIPFCDTICYYCGCNKIITKDKTRADEYLGYLEREMELLAPHLGGKNPLAQLHFGGGTPTFLSDGQLDRVFAMIRRHFHLLPDGEYSIEIDPRKVSRETVHHLGCLGFNRMSVGIQDFDPKVQQAVNRIQSVEETRTVIEAAREAGFKSVSVDLIYGLPHQSLASIKPTIDTVLSLDPDRLALYHYAHLPHIFKPQRRIDTNAVPSSEEKLDILQYAVERLSDAGYVFIGMDHFAKPDDELSVALREGFLQRNFQGYSTYADCDLVAIGVSAIGKIGCTYEQNERNITDYYAAIDQGRLPIMRGYRLNKDDILRRNIIQDLMCRFALDFHVYQDIFGIPFEQYFATELEDLKQMAQLGLVKLHRHSLQVTPKGRFLIRNIAMVFDYHLRHRETTAQYSQTV
;
A
#
# COMPACT_ATOMS: atom_id res chain seq x y z
N MET A 1 -18.67 -8.58 -17.86
CA MET A 1 -18.30 -9.17 -16.54
C MET A 1 -19.47 -8.88 -15.61
N LYS A 2 -20.17 -9.90 -15.09
CA LYS A 2 -21.20 -9.68 -14.05
C LYS A 2 -20.45 -9.31 -12.77
N ILE A 3 -20.52 -8.06 -12.37
CA ILE A 3 -19.98 -7.58 -11.10
C ILE A 3 -20.88 -8.17 -10.01
N ILE A 4 -20.31 -8.98 -9.12
CA ILE A 4 -21.03 -9.40 -7.90
C ILE A 4 -21.15 -8.13 -7.05
N ARG A 5 -22.35 -7.55 -6.99
CA ARG A 5 -22.63 -6.48 -6.03
C ARG A 5 -22.65 -7.12 -4.65
N ILE A 6 -21.71 -6.74 -3.82
CA ILE A 6 -21.71 -7.14 -2.42
C ILE A 6 -22.83 -6.35 -1.74
N ALA A 7 -23.60 -7.00 -0.88
CA ALA A 7 -24.46 -6.32 0.06
C ALA A 7 -23.56 -5.59 1.09
N ASN A 8 -23.11 -4.38 0.73
CA ASN A 8 -22.04 -3.64 1.43
C ASN A 8 -22.56 -2.78 2.59
N ASP A 9 -23.84 -2.88 2.94
CA ASP A 9 -24.42 -2.10 4.03
C ASP A 9 -24.16 -2.73 5.42
N GLU A 10 -23.57 -3.94 5.48
CA GLU A 10 -23.23 -4.56 6.74
C GLU A 10 -21.86 -4.04 7.22
N GLN A 11 -21.85 -3.33 8.33
CA GLN A 11 -20.60 -2.93 9.02
C GLN A 11 -19.81 -4.18 9.44
N PRO A 12 -18.47 -4.11 9.45
CA PRO A 12 -17.66 -5.22 9.94
C PRO A 12 -17.96 -5.50 11.41
N GLU A 13 -18.03 -6.78 11.77
CA GLU A 13 -18.27 -7.22 13.14
C GLU A 13 -16.95 -7.64 13.79
N PHE A 14 -16.57 -7.00 14.89
CA PHE A 14 -15.34 -7.28 15.61
C PHE A 14 -15.56 -8.42 16.60
N ASP A 15 -15.09 -9.63 16.27
CA ASP A 15 -15.16 -10.81 17.13
C ASP A 15 -13.76 -11.06 17.73
N ARG A 16 -13.58 -10.59 18.97
CA ARG A 16 -12.29 -10.62 19.68
C ARG A 16 -11.77 -12.05 19.89
N GLU A 17 -12.63 -12.97 20.31
CA GLU A 17 -12.21 -14.35 20.60
C GLU A 17 -11.77 -15.06 19.32
N LEU A 18 -12.53 -14.86 18.26
CA LEU A 18 -12.20 -15.42 16.95
C LEU A 18 -10.89 -14.86 16.39
N ILE A 19 -10.68 -13.54 16.49
CA ILE A 19 -9.44 -12.90 16.07
C ILE A 19 -8.24 -13.46 16.84
N ALA A 20 -8.36 -13.62 18.16
CA ALA A 20 -7.29 -14.16 19.00
C ALA A 20 -6.99 -15.65 18.75
N SER A 21 -7.95 -16.41 18.22
CA SER A 21 -7.84 -17.87 17.99
C SER A 21 -7.14 -18.24 16.67
N LEU A 22 -7.03 -17.31 15.71
CA LEU A 22 -6.50 -17.60 14.37
C LEU A 22 -5.02 -17.26 14.24
N PRO A 23 -4.32 -17.81 13.21
CA PRO A 23 -2.92 -17.49 12.95
C PRO A 23 -2.67 -15.98 12.91
N ALA A 24 -1.79 -15.52 13.81
CA ALA A 24 -1.56 -14.10 14.04
C ALA A 24 -0.70 -13.42 12.95
N SER A 25 -0.10 -14.15 12.00
CA SER A 25 0.77 -13.55 10.99
C SER A 25 0.49 -14.06 9.58
N GLY A 26 0.60 -13.18 8.60
CA GLY A 26 0.40 -13.52 7.20
C GLY A 26 0.78 -12.39 6.24
N PRO A 27 0.88 -12.68 4.94
CA PRO A 27 1.18 -11.70 3.91
C PRO A 27 0.15 -10.57 3.86
N ARG A 28 0.58 -9.37 3.48
CA ARG A 28 -0.35 -8.24 3.28
C ARG A 28 -0.98 -8.20 1.88
N TYR A 29 -0.58 -9.11 1.01
CA TYR A 29 -1.07 -9.25 -0.37
C TYR A 29 -1.13 -7.94 -1.15
N THR A 30 -0.07 -7.13 -1.06
CA THR A 30 0.18 -6.02 -1.98
C THR A 30 0.64 -6.53 -3.36
N SER A 31 1.04 -7.78 -3.42
CA SER A 31 1.30 -8.59 -4.64
C SER A 31 1.01 -10.07 -4.35
N TYR A 32 0.81 -10.84 -5.39
CA TYR A 32 0.87 -12.31 -5.35
C TYR A 32 1.54 -12.82 -6.62
N PRO A 33 2.61 -13.65 -6.51
CA PRO A 33 3.33 -13.99 -5.28
C PRO A 33 3.91 -12.77 -4.57
N THR A 34 4.17 -12.93 -3.26
CA THR A 34 4.72 -11.86 -2.42
C THR A 34 6.19 -11.56 -2.74
N ALA A 35 6.66 -10.35 -2.45
CA ALA A 35 7.99 -9.87 -2.87
C ALA A 35 9.19 -10.67 -2.30
N ASP A 36 8.98 -11.50 -1.28
CA ASP A 36 9.99 -12.46 -0.80
C ASP A 36 10.27 -13.61 -1.79
N ARG A 37 9.40 -13.79 -2.79
CA ARG A 37 9.56 -14.76 -3.88
C ARG A 37 10.31 -14.21 -5.09
N PHE A 38 10.58 -12.90 -5.12
CA PHE A 38 11.34 -12.31 -6.22
C PHE A 38 12.79 -12.83 -6.22
N HIS A 39 13.30 -13.19 -7.41
CA HIS A 39 14.62 -13.78 -7.58
C HIS A 39 15.46 -13.02 -8.61
N LYS A 40 16.78 -13.20 -8.56
CA LYS A 40 17.75 -12.46 -9.36
C LYS A 40 17.80 -12.87 -10.84
N ASP A 41 17.23 -14.02 -11.19
CA ASP A 41 17.18 -14.46 -12.59
C ASP A 41 16.28 -13.53 -13.43
N PHE A 42 15.30 -12.87 -12.80
CA PHE A 42 14.57 -11.77 -13.40
C PHE A 42 15.37 -10.48 -13.24
N ASN A 43 15.98 -10.01 -14.32
CA ASN A 43 16.90 -8.87 -14.38
C ASN A 43 16.40 -7.78 -15.34
N GLY A 44 17.21 -6.73 -15.55
CA GLY A 44 16.88 -5.60 -16.42
C GLY A 44 16.53 -5.99 -17.86
N GLN A 45 17.14 -7.04 -18.42
CA GLN A 45 16.81 -7.50 -19.78
C GLN A 45 15.42 -8.16 -19.85
N GLU A 46 15.07 -8.97 -18.83
CA GLU A 46 13.73 -9.55 -18.73
C GLU A 46 12.66 -8.47 -18.53
N TYR A 47 13.00 -7.41 -17.79
CA TYR A 47 12.10 -6.26 -17.62
C TYR A 47 11.90 -5.50 -18.95
N ILE A 48 12.97 -5.18 -19.66
CA ILE A 48 12.91 -4.54 -21.00
C ILE A 48 12.03 -5.37 -21.95
N ARG A 49 12.26 -6.69 -22.02
CA ARG A 49 11.44 -7.59 -22.85
C ARG A 49 9.95 -7.52 -22.47
N THR A 50 9.65 -7.39 -21.18
CA THR A 50 8.26 -7.26 -20.72
C THR A 50 7.63 -5.95 -21.17
N LEU A 51 8.38 -4.84 -21.11
CA LEU A 51 7.93 -3.53 -21.59
C LEU A 51 7.68 -3.54 -23.11
N GLU A 52 8.57 -4.15 -23.87
CA GLU A 52 8.45 -4.30 -25.33
C GLU A 52 7.22 -5.15 -25.71
N LEU A 53 6.95 -6.24 -24.97
CA LEU A 53 5.73 -7.04 -25.15
C LEU A 53 4.47 -6.24 -24.80
N ARG A 54 4.51 -5.40 -23.78
CA ARG A 54 3.42 -4.47 -23.45
C ARG A 54 3.17 -3.51 -24.62
N GLN A 55 4.24 -2.92 -25.15
CA GLN A 55 4.16 -1.99 -26.29
C GLN A 55 3.60 -2.65 -27.55
N ALA A 56 3.97 -3.90 -27.82
CA ALA A 56 3.46 -4.67 -28.98
C ALA A 56 1.99 -5.11 -28.82
N GLY A 57 1.45 -5.07 -27.59
CA GLY A 57 0.07 -5.44 -27.29
C GLY A 57 -0.94 -4.42 -27.84
N ALA A 58 -2.11 -4.90 -28.31
CA ALA A 58 -3.15 -4.07 -28.89
C ALA A 58 -3.87 -3.13 -27.89
N LEU A 59 -3.66 -3.29 -26.59
CA LEU A 59 -4.32 -2.54 -25.52
C LEU A 59 -3.28 -1.73 -24.72
N ASN A 60 -3.04 -0.50 -25.14
CA ASN A 60 -2.23 0.45 -24.35
C ASN A 60 -3.04 0.96 -23.16
N LYS A 61 -2.98 0.21 -22.03
CA LYS A 61 -3.56 0.63 -20.76
C LYS A 61 -2.80 1.85 -20.23
N PRO A 62 -3.50 2.78 -19.54
CA PRO A 62 -2.83 3.84 -18.81
C PRO A 62 -1.82 3.29 -17.81
N LEU A 63 -0.81 4.06 -17.52
CA LEU A 63 0.22 3.72 -16.54
C LEU A 63 -0.08 4.32 -15.17
N SER A 64 0.38 3.62 -14.15
CA SER A 64 0.65 4.15 -12.82
C SER A 64 2.16 4.34 -12.68
N LEU A 65 2.62 5.46 -12.12
CA LEU A 65 4.03 5.74 -11.87
C LEU A 65 4.26 5.90 -10.36
N TYR A 66 5.16 5.11 -9.82
CA TYR A 66 5.67 5.27 -8.45
C TYR A 66 7.07 5.87 -8.47
N ILE A 67 7.29 6.90 -7.66
CA ILE A 67 8.61 7.52 -7.48
C ILE A 67 9.03 7.39 -6.03
N HIS A 68 10.14 6.71 -5.80
CA HIS A 68 10.70 6.55 -4.47
C HIS A 68 11.69 7.67 -4.15
N ILE A 69 11.40 8.46 -3.12
CA ILE A 69 12.31 9.48 -2.58
C ILE A 69 12.85 8.98 -1.23
N PRO A 70 14.12 8.55 -1.17
CA PRO A 70 14.62 7.81 0.00
C PRO A 70 15.00 8.67 1.20
N PHE A 71 14.94 9.99 1.12
CA PHE A 71 15.52 10.88 2.13
C PHE A 71 14.54 11.21 3.26
N CYS A 72 15.08 11.28 4.51
CA CYS A 72 14.42 11.82 5.68
C CYS A 72 15.41 12.66 6.50
N ASP A 73 14.93 13.74 7.13
CA ASP A 73 15.76 14.56 8.04
C ASP A 73 16.01 13.90 9.38
N THR A 74 15.08 13.06 9.84
CA THR A 74 15.13 12.38 11.14
C THR A 74 14.69 10.93 11.03
N ILE A 75 15.15 10.10 11.95
CA ILE A 75 14.80 8.69 12.00
C ILE A 75 13.63 8.46 12.97
N CYS A 76 12.52 7.89 12.46
CA CYS A 76 11.46 7.36 13.30
C CYS A 76 11.79 5.90 13.66
N TYR A 77 11.71 5.52 14.96
CA TYR A 77 12.19 4.21 15.39
C TYR A 77 11.31 3.05 14.94
N TYR A 78 10.03 3.26 14.68
CA TYR A 78 9.11 2.24 14.14
C TYR A 78 9.32 1.93 12.65
N CYS A 79 9.97 2.82 11.90
CA CYS A 79 9.91 2.87 10.45
C CYS A 79 10.64 1.72 9.75
N GLY A 80 9.92 1.00 8.87
CA GLY A 80 10.43 -0.07 8.01
C GLY A 80 10.76 0.32 6.57
N CYS A 81 10.57 1.59 6.17
CA CYS A 81 10.84 2.04 4.80
C CYS A 81 12.32 1.98 4.43
N ASN A 82 12.61 1.83 3.14
CA ASN A 82 13.96 2.03 2.62
C ASN A 82 14.27 3.54 2.59
N LYS A 83 15.14 3.98 3.49
CA LYS A 83 15.40 5.41 3.72
C LYS A 83 16.85 5.70 4.02
N ILE A 84 17.23 6.94 3.75
CA ILE A 84 18.54 7.53 4.02
C ILE A 84 18.31 8.75 4.92
N ILE A 85 18.86 8.68 6.14
CA ILE A 85 18.76 9.80 7.07
C ILE A 85 19.88 10.77 6.78
N THR A 86 19.52 12.00 6.40
CA THR A 86 20.47 13.07 6.11
C THR A 86 19.82 14.45 6.24
N LYS A 87 20.62 15.45 6.62
CA LYS A 87 20.23 16.86 6.55
C LYS A 87 20.85 17.57 5.33
N ASP A 88 21.73 16.87 4.62
CA ASP A 88 22.39 17.38 3.43
C ASP A 88 21.45 17.30 2.23
N LYS A 89 20.92 18.45 1.84
CA LYS A 89 19.98 18.60 0.72
C LYS A 89 20.64 18.42 -0.65
N THR A 90 21.97 18.56 -0.75
CA THR A 90 22.71 18.36 -2.01
C THR A 90 22.65 16.92 -2.50
N ARG A 91 22.50 15.95 -1.58
CA ARG A 91 22.30 14.54 -1.93
C ARG A 91 21.02 14.29 -2.73
N ALA A 92 20.02 15.14 -2.57
CA ALA A 92 18.81 15.06 -3.37
C ALA A 92 19.09 15.47 -4.83
N ASP A 93 19.92 16.48 -5.09
CA ASP A 93 20.27 16.91 -6.46
C ASP A 93 21.01 15.81 -7.23
N GLU A 94 21.96 15.15 -6.57
CA GLU A 94 22.65 13.98 -7.14
C GLU A 94 21.64 12.87 -7.48
N TYR A 95 20.79 12.50 -6.51
CA TYR A 95 19.77 11.47 -6.69
C TYR A 95 18.79 11.79 -7.83
N LEU A 96 18.35 13.03 -7.94
CA LEU A 96 17.47 13.47 -9.02
C LEU A 96 18.13 13.36 -10.40
N GLY A 97 19.45 13.56 -10.47
CA GLY A 97 20.21 13.29 -11.69
C GLY A 97 20.17 11.82 -12.11
N TYR A 98 20.28 10.91 -11.15
CA TYR A 98 20.15 9.48 -11.41
C TYR A 98 18.70 9.07 -11.74
N LEU A 99 17.73 9.65 -11.07
CA LEU A 99 16.31 9.42 -11.35
C LEU A 99 15.95 9.83 -12.80
N GLU A 100 16.48 10.97 -13.27
CA GLU A 100 16.30 11.44 -14.64
C GLU A 100 16.91 10.45 -15.65
N ARG A 101 18.13 10.00 -15.39
CA ARG A 101 18.80 9.00 -16.25
C ARG A 101 18.07 7.65 -16.25
N GLU A 102 17.49 7.23 -15.12
CA GLU A 102 16.64 6.02 -15.08
C GLU A 102 15.43 6.18 -15.98
N MET A 103 14.73 7.33 -15.92
CA MET A 103 13.61 7.63 -16.82
C MET A 103 14.03 7.63 -18.30
N GLU A 104 15.20 8.19 -18.61
CA GLU A 104 15.76 8.20 -19.97
C GLU A 104 16.08 6.79 -20.48
N LEU A 105 16.61 5.92 -19.62
CA LEU A 105 16.86 4.51 -19.95
C LEU A 105 15.55 3.73 -20.16
N LEU A 106 14.49 4.06 -19.42
CA LEU A 106 13.19 3.39 -19.46
C LEU A 106 12.33 3.84 -20.65
N ALA A 107 12.32 5.13 -20.96
CA ALA A 107 11.41 5.75 -21.92
C ALA A 107 11.37 5.09 -23.32
N PRO A 108 12.49 4.66 -23.94
CA PRO A 108 12.47 3.98 -25.23
C PRO A 108 11.64 2.69 -25.25
N HIS A 109 11.59 1.99 -24.12
CA HIS A 109 10.90 0.71 -23.98
C HIS A 109 9.41 0.86 -23.62
N LEU A 110 8.94 2.07 -23.31
CA LEU A 110 7.54 2.36 -23.03
C LEU A 110 6.72 2.70 -24.30
N GLY A 111 7.39 2.98 -25.43
CA GLY A 111 6.70 3.22 -26.69
C GLY A 111 6.06 4.60 -26.83
N GLY A 112 6.77 5.65 -26.46
CA GLY A 112 6.32 7.03 -26.60
C GLY A 112 5.71 7.61 -25.32
N LYS A 113 4.96 8.71 -25.45
CA LYS A 113 4.42 9.47 -24.33
C LYS A 113 3.13 8.81 -23.80
N ASN A 114 3.30 7.90 -22.85
CA ASN A 114 2.19 7.11 -22.31
C ASN A 114 1.23 7.94 -21.44
N PRO A 115 -0.11 7.67 -21.51
CA PRO A 115 -1.07 8.27 -20.59
C PRO A 115 -0.80 7.77 -19.17
N LEU A 116 -0.68 8.72 -18.23
CA LEU A 116 -0.45 8.47 -16.80
C LEU A 116 -1.75 8.75 -16.04
N ALA A 117 -2.38 7.69 -15.55
CA ALA A 117 -3.62 7.77 -14.77
C ALA A 117 -3.34 7.92 -13.27
N GLN A 118 -2.20 7.42 -12.80
CA GLN A 118 -1.80 7.53 -11.41
C GLN A 118 -0.33 7.94 -11.29
N LEU A 119 -0.05 8.78 -10.29
CA LEU A 119 1.29 9.15 -9.85
C LEU A 119 1.34 9.09 -8.34
N HIS A 120 2.35 8.43 -7.80
CA HIS A 120 2.54 8.37 -6.36
C HIS A 120 3.99 8.65 -5.98
N PHE A 121 4.20 9.61 -5.08
CA PHE A 121 5.49 9.89 -4.46
C PHE A 121 5.48 9.34 -3.04
N GLY A 122 6.41 8.41 -2.77
CA GLY A 122 6.53 7.80 -1.46
C GLY A 122 7.97 7.51 -1.07
N GLY A 123 8.16 6.73 0.00
CA GLY A 123 9.44 6.19 0.39
C GLY A 123 9.95 6.61 1.76
N GLY A 124 10.92 7.53 1.82
CA GLY A 124 11.35 8.20 3.04
C GLY A 124 10.39 9.34 3.37
N THR A 125 10.67 10.51 2.81
CA THR A 125 9.81 11.70 2.89
C THR A 125 9.93 12.48 1.58
N PRO A 126 8.95 12.41 0.67
CA PRO A 126 9.01 13.12 -0.61
C PRO A 126 9.21 14.63 -0.45
N THR A 127 8.63 15.23 0.58
CA THR A 127 8.82 16.65 0.93
C THR A 127 10.15 16.95 1.62
N PHE A 128 11.08 16.02 1.62
CA PHE A 128 12.51 16.32 1.78
C PHE A 128 13.02 17.18 0.63
N LEU A 129 12.46 17.01 -0.56
CA LEU A 129 12.75 17.84 -1.73
C LEU A 129 12.24 19.27 -1.53
N SER A 130 13.00 20.23 -2.00
CA SER A 130 12.54 21.62 -2.11
C SER A 130 11.52 21.77 -3.25
N ASP A 131 10.76 22.87 -3.26
CA ASP A 131 9.78 23.15 -4.31
C ASP A 131 10.45 23.15 -5.71
N GLY A 132 11.63 23.77 -5.86
CA GLY A 132 12.37 23.73 -7.12
C GLY A 132 12.86 22.34 -7.54
N GLN A 133 13.17 21.46 -6.59
CA GLN A 133 13.51 20.06 -6.88
C GLN A 133 12.25 19.26 -7.28
N LEU A 134 11.08 19.55 -6.69
CA LEU A 134 9.81 18.99 -7.12
C LEU A 134 9.43 19.44 -8.53
N ASP A 135 9.61 20.73 -8.85
CA ASP A 135 9.45 21.25 -10.22
C ASP A 135 10.30 20.47 -11.23
N ARG A 136 11.57 20.24 -10.89
CA ARG A 136 12.49 19.46 -11.73
C ARG A 136 11.94 18.04 -11.98
N VAL A 137 11.48 17.33 -10.94
CA VAL A 137 10.90 15.98 -11.08
C VAL A 137 9.66 16.01 -11.98
N PHE A 138 8.75 16.99 -11.79
CA PHE A 138 7.58 17.13 -12.66
C PHE A 138 7.92 17.45 -14.11
N ALA A 139 8.97 18.25 -14.34
CA ALA A 139 9.47 18.50 -15.70
C ALA A 139 9.97 17.21 -16.36
N MET A 140 10.70 16.35 -15.61
CA MET A 140 11.11 15.02 -16.08
C MET A 140 9.90 14.15 -16.43
N ILE A 141 8.90 14.07 -15.53
CA ILE A 141 7.68 13.27 -15.74
C ILE A 141 6.96 13.75 -17.01
N ARG A 142 6.70 15.05 -17.14
CA ARG A 142 5.99 15.63 -18.30
C ARG A 142 6.73 15.47 -19.63
N ARG A 143 8.03 15.24 -19.60
CA ARG A 143 8.85 14.94 -20.80
C ARG A 143 8.53 13.55 -21.34
N HIS A 144 8.30 12.57 -20.48
CA HIS A 144 8.18 11.15 -20.84
C HIS A 144 6.75 10.62 -20.76
N PHE A 145 5.87 11.26 -19.97
CA PHE A 145 4.50 10.84 -19.71
C PHE A 145 3.50 11.96 -20.00
N HIS A 146 2.26 11.57 -20.28
CA HIS A 146 1.13 12.48 -20.42
C HIS A 146 0.19 12.29 -19.21
N LEU A 147 0.15 13.27 -18.31
CA LEU A 147 -0.73 13.25 -17.15
C LEU A 147 -2.18 13.41 -17.62
N LEU A 148 -3.06 12.47 -17.26
CA LEU A 148 -4.48 12.56 -17.58
C LEU A 148 -5.16 13.60 -16.70
N PRO A 149 -6.14 14.37 -17.21
CA PRO A 149 -6.82 15.42 -16.44
C PRO A 149 -7.49 14.89 -15.16
N ASP A 150 -8.04 13.67 -15.24
CA ASP A 150 -8.75 13.01 -14.11
C ASP A 150 -7.89 12.02 -13.35
N GLY A 151 -6.56 12.07 -13.52
CA GLY A 151 -5.63 11.15 -12.85
C GLY A 151 -5.59 11.33 -11.32
N GLU A 152 -5.17 10.28 -10.63
CA GLU A 152 -4.84 10.30 -9.19
C GLU A 152 -3.36 10.62 -9.00
N TYR A 153 -3.07 11.78 -8.47
CA TYR A 153 -1.70 12.23 -8.21
C TYR A 153 -1.50 12.46 -6.74
N SER A 154 -0.76 11.54 -6.08
CA SER A 154 -0.68 11.45 -4.63
C SER A 154 0.76 11.60 -4.11
N ILE A 155 0.89 12.13 -2.91
CA ILE A 155 2.16 12.34 -2.23
C ILE A 155 2.06 12.02 -0.74
N GLU A 156 3.08 11.33 -0.20
CA GLU A 156 3.25 11.13 1.25
C GLU A 156 3.88 12.37 1.89
N ILE A 157 3.30 12.82 3.00
CA ILE A 157 3.71 14.05 3.71
C ILE A 157 4.12 13.73 5.15
N ASP A 158 5.26 14.27 5.55
CA ASP A 158 5.60 14.47 6.96
C ASP A 158 5.24 15.90 7.36
N PRO A 159 4.16 16.12 8.15
CA PRO A 159 3.63 17.47 8.41
C PRO A 159 4.60 18.37 9.16
N ARG A 160 5.62 17.80 9.85
CA ARG A 160 6.63 18.58 10.59
C ARG A 160 7.55 19.43 9.70
N LYS A 161 7.54 19.21 8.39
CA LYS A 161 8.52 19.76 7.44
C LYS A 161 7.88 20.43 6.23
N VAL A 162 6.59 20.70 6.31
CA VAL A 162 5.85 21.26 5.17
C VAL A 162 5.14 22.52 5.61
N SER A 163 5.33 23.60 4.86
CA SER A 163 4.60 24.85 5.07
C SER A 163 3.31 24.87 4.24
N ARG A 164 2.40 25.81 4.55
CA ARG A 164 1.19 26.08 3.76
C ARG A 164 1.53 26.38 2.30
N GLU A 165 2.57 27.17 2.06
CA GLU A 165 3.04 27.54 0.72
C GLU A 165 3.51 26.31 -0.07
N THR A 166 4.27 25.40 0.56
CA THR A 166 4.67 24.14 -0.07
C THR A 166 3.45 23.29 -0.46
N VAL A 167 2.42 23.21 0.39
CA VAL A 167 1.20 22.46 0.06
C VAL A 167 0.47 23.08 -1.14
N HIS A 168 0.36 24.41 -1.19
CA HIS A 168 -0.19 25.10 -2.36
C HIS A 168 0.62 24.84 -3.62
N HIS A 169 1.97 24.85 -3.51
CA HIS A 169 2.85 24.50 -4.62
C HIS A 169 2.62 23.09 -5.13
N LEU A 170 2.45 22.10 -4.24
CA LEU A 170 2.09 20.74 -4.61
C LEU A 170 0.77 20.69 -5.41
N GLY A 171 -0.24 21.45 -5.01
CA GLY A 171 -1.48 21.59 -5.76
C GLY A 171 -1.26 22.18 -7.17
N CYS A 172 -0.42 23.20 -7.30
CA CYS A 172 -0.04 23.79 -8.60
C CYS A 172 0.70 22.82 -9.50
N LEU A 173 1.50 21.90 -8.96
CA LEU A 173 2.15 20.83 -9.71
C LEU A 173 1.15 19.83 -10.28
N GLY A 174 -0.03 19.69 -9.66
CA GLY A 174 -1.10 18.80 -10.07
C GLY A 174 -1.39 17.67 -9.08
N PHE A 175 -0.72 17.62 -7.91
CA PHE A 175 -1.12 16.70 -6.85
C PHE A 175 -2.55 17.00 -6.40
N ASN A 176 -3.33 15.96 -6.21
CA ASN A 176 -4.74 16.06 -5.81
C ASN A 176 -5.12 15.06 -4.71
N ARG A 177 -4.15 14.32 -4.20
CA ARG A 177 -4.29 13.42 -3.05
C ARG A 177 -3.05 13.51 -2.18
N MET A 178 -3.26 13.38 -0.87
CA MET A 178 -2.19 13.50 0.12
C MET A 178 -2.37 12.44 1.19
N SER A 179 -1.27 11.80 1.64
CA SER A 179 -1.25 11.00 2.87
C SER A 179 -0.36 11.67 3.90
N VAL A 180 -0.92 11.97 5.07
CA VAL A 180 -0.25 12.68 6.16
C VAL A 180 0.05 11.71 7.29
N GLY A 181 1.33 11.46 7.54
CA GLY A 181 1.76 10.61 8.63
C GLY A 181 1.56 11.27 9.99
N ILE A 182 0.57 10.84 10.77
CA ILE A 182 0.32 11.27 12.15
C ILE A 182 0.96 10.29 13.14
N GLN A 183 0.61 9.03 13.00
CA GLN A 183 0.98 7.87 13.81
C GLN A 183 0.33 7.90 15.20
N ASP A 184 0.58 8.91 16.02
CA ASP A 184 -0.03 9.16 17.33
C ASP A 184 0.18 10.60 17.74
N PHE A 185 -0.74 11.15 18.56
CA PHE A 185 -0.61 12.49 19.16
C PHE A 185 -0.20 12.47 20.63
N ASP A 186 -0.17 11.29 21.29
CA ASP A 186 0.30 11.23 22.67
C ASP A 186 1.79 11.58 22.77
N PRO A 187 2.19 12.58 23.59
CA PRO A 187 3.59 13.02 23.67
C PRO A 187 4.56 11.94 24.13
N LYS A 188 4.13 11.02 25.00
CA LYS A 188 4.97 9.94 25.51
C LYS A 188 5.24 8.90 24.43
N VAL A 189 4.21 8.58 23.64
CA VAL A 189 4.33 7.69 22.47
C VAL A 189 5.24 8.33 21.43
N GLN A 190 5.05 9.60 21.11
CA GLN A 190 5.85 10.35 20.14
C GLN A 190 7.34 10.36 20.53
N GLN A 191 7.65 10.59 21.80
CA GLN A 191 9.02 10.55 22.30
C GLN A 191 9.64 9.16 22.16
N ALA A 192 8.91 8.11 22.51
CA ALA A 192 9.38 6.73 22.45
C ALA A 192 9.72 6.29 21.02
N VAL A 193 9.04 6.83 20.01
CA VAL A 193 9.27 6.50 18.59
C VAL A 193 10.08 7.56 17.84
N ASN A 194 10.57 8.60 18.52
CA ASN A 194 11.33 9.72 17.96
C ASN A 194 10.58 10.45 16.82
N ARG A 195 9.27 10.69 17.03
CA ARG A 195 8.44 11.44 16.08
C ARG A 195 7.55 12.43 16.83
N ILE A 196 8.11 13.57 17.17
CA ILE A 196 7.39 14.64 17.87
C ILE A 196 6.78 15.57 16.84
N GLN A 197 5.47 15.71 16.86
CA GLN A 197 4.70 16.62 16.01
C GLN A 197 3.48 17.15 16.77
N SER A 198 3.12 18.38 16.53
CA SER A 198 1.93 19.01 17.10
C SER A 198 0.68 18.71 16.27
N VAL A 199 -0.47 18.83 16.90
CA VAL A 199 -1.77 18.81 16.21
C VAL A 199 -1.87 19.96 15.21
N GLU A 200 -1.32 21.11 15.57
CA GLU A 200 -1.39 22.34 14.76
C GLU A 200 -0.60 22.24 13.45
N GLU A 201 0.61 21.63 13.47
CA GLU A 201 1.36 21.32 12.24
C GLU A 201 0.54 20.45 11.28
N THR A 202 -0.13 19.43 11.82
CA THR A 202 -0.98 18.54 11.03
C THR A 202 -2.21 19.26 10.48
N ARG A 203 -2.88 20.07 11.33
CA ARG A 203 -4.04 20.86 10.95
C ARG A 203 -3.71 21.83 9.81
N THR A 204 -2.60 22.56 9.94
CA THR A 204 -2.11 23.50 8.92
C THR A 204 -1.94 22.82 7.55
N VAL A 205 -1.36 21.63 7.52
CA VAL A 205 -1.17 20.86 6.27
C VAL A 205 -2.50 20.42 5.67
N ILE A 206 -3.43 19.90 6.49
CA ILE A 206 -4.75 19.43 6.02
C ILE A 206 -5.59 20.59 5.48
N GLU A 207 -5.61 21.71 6.19
CA GLU A 207 -6.33 22.93 5.74
C GLU A 207 -5.75 23.48 4.44
N ALA A 208 -4.42 23.59 4.35
CA ALA A 208 -3.74 24.02 3.13
C ALA A 208 -4.03 23.10 1.93
N ALA A 209 -4.12 21.78 2.16
CA ALA A 209 -4.49 20.82 1.11
C ALA A 209 -5.91 21.09 0.58
N ARG A 210 -6.86 21.36 1.47
CA ARG A 210 -8.23 21.72 1.08
C ARG A 210 -8.29 23.03 0.31
N GLU A 211 -7.57 24.06 0.76
CA GLU A 211 -7.44 25.34 0.07
C GLU A 211 -6.82 25.19 -1.32
N ALA A 212 -5.82 24.30 -1.45
CA ALA A 212 -5.17 23.99 -2.72
C ALA A 212 -6.00 23.06 -3.65
N GLY A 213 -7.20 22.64 -3.23
CA GLY A 213 -8.12 21.84 -4.04
C GLY A 213 -7.78 20.35 -4.08
N PHE A 214 -7.07 19.81 -3.09
CA PHE A 214 -6.88 18.37 -2.97
C PHE A 214 -8.23 17.67 -2.80
N LYS A 215 -8.45 16.62 -3.59
CA LYS A 215 -9.72 15.86 -3.61
C LYS A 215 -9.86 14.89 -2.44
N SER A 216 -8.72 14.43 -1.88
CA SER A 216 -8.71 13.51 -0.75
C SER A 216 -7.46 13.68 0.09
N VAL A 217 -7.63 13.75 1.40
CA VAL A 217 -6.56 13.78 2.41
C VAL A 217 -6.69 12.54 3.27
N SER A 218 -5.68 11.67 3.21
CA SER A 218 -5.55 10.49 4.07
C SER A 218 -4.66 10.80 5.26
N VAL A 219 -4.92 10.15 6.39
CA VAL A 219 -4.02 10.18 7.56
C VAL A 219 -3.61 8.78 7.96
N ASP A 220 -2.36 8.63 8.36
CA ASP A 220 -1.82 7.36 8.82
C ASP A 220 -1.67 7.36 10.35
N LEU A 221 -2.24 6.34 10.99
CA LEU A 221 -2.10 6.04 12.40
C LEU A 221 -1.42 4.68 12.59
N ILE A 222 -0.75 4.51 13.72
CA ILE A 222 -0.16 3.21 14.10
C ILE A 222 -0.63 2.84 15.49
N TYR A 223 -1.23 1.66 15.64
CA TYR A 223 -1.53 1.10 16.96
C TYR A 223 -0.52 0.04 17.37
N GLY A 224 -0.35 -0.13 18.68
CA GLY A 224 0.65 -1.04 19.25
C GLY A 224 2.05 -0.44 19.39
N LEU A 225 2.19 0.89 19.31
CA LEU A 225 3.44 1.60 19.59
C LEU A 225 3.79 1.57 21.09
N PRO A 226 5.07 1.77 21.48
CA PRO A 226 5.46 1.84 22.89
C PRO A 226 4.65 2.88 23.66
N HIS A 227 4.24 2.53 24.85
CA HIS A 227 3.43 3.34 25.78
C HIS A 227 2.00 3.62 25.34
N GLN A 228 1.54 3.11 24.18
CA GLN A 228 0.13 3.19 23.86
C GLN A 228 -0.70 2.33 24.81
N SER A 229 -1.89 2.82 25.10
CA SER A 229 -2.95 2.15 25.85
C SER A 229 -4.30 2.57 25.31
N LEU A 230 -5.36 1.88 25.72
CA LEU A 230 -6.72 2.31 25.40
C LEU A 230 -6.98 3.74 25.88
N ALA A 231 -6.43 4.16 27.01
CA ALA A 231 -6.59 5.50 27.55
C ALA A 231 -5.86 6.57 26.71
N SER A 232 -4.67 6.27 26.17
CA SER A 232 -3.88 7.23 25.38
C SER A 232 -4.35 7.37 23.93
N ILE A 233 -4.88 6.29 23.32
CA ILE A 233 -5.31 6.31 21.92
C ILE A 233 -6.64 7.05 21.71
N LYS A 234 -7.53 7.07 22.72
CA LYS A 234 -8.81 7.76 22.65
C LYS A 234 -8.70 9.24 22.26
N PRO A 235 -7.90 10.06 22.98
CA PRO A 235 -7.69 11.45 22.59
C PRO A 235 -7.07 11.61 21.19
N THR A 236 -6.17 10.70 20.79
CA THR A 236 -5.58 10.71 19.45
C THR A 236 -6.65 10.54 18.38
N ILE A 237 -7.54 9.53 18.51
CA ILE A 237 -8.62 9.27 17.54
C ILE A 237 -9.61 10.44 17.49
N ASP A 238 -10.04 10.98 18.65
CA ASP A 238 -10.95 12.12 18.70
C ASP A 238 -10.33 13.37 18.06
N THR A 239 -9.03 13.60 18.27
CA THR A 239 -8.29 14.68 17.61
C THR A 239 -8.25 14.47 16.10
N VAL A 240 -7.94 13.27 15.63
CA VAL A 240 -7.93 12.93 14.20
C VAL A 240 -9.31 13.14 13.58
N LEU A 241 -10.38 12.71 14.24
CA LEU A 241 -11.76 12.94 13.77
C LEU A 241 -12.08 14.44 13.69
N SER A 242 -11.55 15.27 14.60
CA SER A 242 -11.71 16.74 14.55
C SER A 242 -10.98 17.40 13.37
N LEU A 243 -9.97 16.74 12.80
CA LEU A 243 -9.27 17.18 11.58
C LEU A 243 -10.03 16.78 10.31
N ASP A 244 -11.06 15.95 10.46
CA ASP A 244 -11.98 15.52 9.40
C ASP A 244 -11.31 14.98 8.13
N PRO A 245 -10.35 14.01 8.21
CA PRO A 245 -9.71 13.44 7.02
C PRO A 245 -10.73 12.67 6.15
N ASP A 246 -10.42 12.55 4.86
CA ASP A 246 -11.28 11.77 3.94
C ASP A 246 -11.02 10.27 4.08
N ARG A 247 -9.78 9.90 4.42
CA ARG A 247 -9.34 8.51 4.62
C ARG A 247 -8.48 8.38 5.88
N LEU A 248 -8.52 7.19 6.46
CA LEU A 248 -7.61 6.80 7.54
C LEU A 248 -6.99 5.44 7.23
N ALA A 249 -5.70 5.31 7.55
CA ALA A 249 -5.04 4.02 7.64
C ALA A 249 -4.57 3.80 9.07
N LEU A 250 -5.03 2.71 9.71
CA LEU A 250 -4.69 2.35 11.08
C LEU A 250 -3.83 1.10 11.08
N TYR A 251 -2.52 1.26 10.99
CA TYR A 251 -1.58 0.16 10.87
C TYR A 251 -1.21 -0.47 12.20
N HIS A 252 -1.11 -1.80 12.23
CA HIS A 252 -0.48 -2.50 13.35
C HIS A 252 1.04 -2.29 13.35
N TYR A 253 1.62 -1.94 14.50
CA TYR A 253 3.07 -1.88 14.67
C TYR A 253 3.70 -3.28 14.62
N ALA A 254 4.45 -3.58 13.57
CA ALA A 254 5.22 -4.81 13.43
C ALA A 254 6.63 -4.61 13.98
N HIS A 255 6.96 -5.24 15.11
CA HIS A 255 8.28 -5.17 15.72
C HIS A 255 9.22 -6.23 15.13
N LEU A 256 10.09 -5.83 14.19
CA LEU A 256 11.01 -6.68 13.44
C LEU A 256 12.45 -6.10 13.48
N PRO A 257 13.09 -6.00 14.66
CA PRO A 257 14.37 -5.30 14.84
C PRO A 257 15.56 -6.01 14.16
N HIS A 258 15.40 -7.28 13.79
CA HIS A 258 16.39 -8.02 13.00
C HIS A 258 16.39 -7.59 11.53
N ILE A 259 15.25 -7.13 11.00
CA ILE A 259 15.11 -6.59 9.64
C ILE A 259 15.31 -5.07 9.66
N PHE A 260 14.63 -4.36 10.55
CA PHE A 260 14.62 -2.90 10.62
C PHE A 260 15.48 -2.38 11.77
N LYS A 261 16.72 -2.04 11.49
CA LYS A 261 17.70 -1.58 12.50
C LYS A 261 17.20 -0.43 13.41
N PRO A 262 16.41 0.56 12.96
CA PRO A 262 15.87 1.60 13.85
C PRO A 262 15.04 1.07 15.00
N GLN A 263 14.31 -0.02 14.78
CA GLN A 263 13.44 -0.63 15.78
C GLN A 263 14.19 -1.23 16.98
N ARG A 264 15.51 -1.41 16.89
CA ARG A 264 16.37 -1.81 18.02
C ARG A 264 16.41 -0.77 19.17
N ARG A 265 15.93 0.45 18.89
CA ARG A 265 15.84 1.54 19.87
C ARG A 265 14.50 1.55 20.62
N ILE A 266 13.56 0.72 20.22
CA ILE A 266 12.26 0.58 20.88
C ILE A 266 12.45 -0.26 22.15
N ASP A 267 11.97 0.28 23.28
CA ASP A 267 11.84 -0.50 24.51
C ASP A 267 10.68 -1.48 24.36
N THR A 268 11.01 -2.75 24.29
CA THR A 268 10.02 -3.83 24.11
C THR A 268 9.12 -4.01 25.34
N ASN A 269 9.57 -3.62 26.53
CA ASN A 269 8.77 -3.67 27.76
C ASN A 269 7.66 -2.61 27.77
N ALA A 270 7.82 -1.55 26.94
CA ALA A 270 6.82 -0.49 26.81
C ALA A 270 5.80 -0.76 25.69
N VAL A 271 5.99 -1.81 24.90
CA VAL A 271 5.04 -2.20 23.84
C VAL A 271 3.81 -2.86 24.48
N PRO A 272 2.59 -2.44 24.14
CA PRO A 272 1.38 -3.00 24.74
C PRO A 272 1.24 -4.50 24.45
N SER A 273 0.59 -5.21 25.36
CA SER A 273 0.26 -6.63 25.21
C SER A 273 -0.64 -6.88 24.01
N SER A 274 -0.72 -8.13 23.54
CA SER A 274 -1.64 -8.50 22.45
C SER A 274 -3.10 -8.20 22.83
N GLU A 275 -3.46 -8.38 24.08
CA GLU A 275 -4.80 -8.09 24.58
C GLU A 275 -5.10 -6.58 24.52
N GLU A 276 -4.19 -5.75 24.98
CA GLU A 276 -4.34 -4.28 24.92
C GLU A 276 -4.36 -3.76 23.48
N LYS A 277 -3.60 -4.36 22.58
CA LYS A 277 -3.65 -4.04 21.13
C LYS A 277 -5.02 -4.34 20.54
N LEU A 278 -5.64 -5.45 20.93
CA LEU A 278 -7.01 -5.77 20.50
C LEU A 278 -8.03 -4.79 21.08
N ASP A 279 -7.88 -4.34 22.35
CA ASP A 279 -8.73 -3.30 22.93
C ASP A 279 -8.63 -1.99 22.16
N ILE A 280 -7.40 -1.58 21.82
CA ILE A 280 -7.14 -0.38 21.03
C ILE A 280 -7.79 -0.49 19.65
N LEU A 281 -7.57 -1.60 18.95
CA LEU A 281 -8.12 -1.82 17.61
C LEU A 281 -9.64 -1.83 17.64
N GLN A 282 -10.25 -2.57 18.57
CA GLN A 282 -11.71 -2.64 18.71
C GLN A 282 -12.30 -1.25 18.92
N TYR A 283 -11.76 -0.49 19.89
CA TYR A 283 -12.23 0.87 20.13
C TYR A 283 -12.10 1.77 18.90
N ALA A 284 -10.95 1.70 18.21
CA ALA A 284 -10.71 2.51 17.03
C ALA A 284 -11.71 2.19 15.91
N VAL A 285 -11.97 0.90 15.64
CA VAL A 285 -12.95 0.45 14.64
C VAL A 285 -14.35 0.95 14.99
N GLU A 286 -14.80 0.72 16.23
CA GLU A 286 -16.12 1.18 16.69
C GLU A 286 -16.25 2.70 16.59
N ARG A 287 -15.26 3.45 17.07
CA ARG A 287 -15.28 4.91 17.08
C ARG A 287 -15.27 5.53 15.68
N LEU A 288 -14.50 4.93 14.74
CA LEU A 288 -14.47 5.36 13.35
C LEU A 288 -15.79 5.01 12.63
N SER A 289 -16.36 3.85 12.90
CA SER A 289 -17.66 3.45 12.34
C SER A 289 -18.79 4.36 12.85
N ASP A 290 -18.80 4.69 14.16
CA ASP A 290 -19.76 5.62 14.76
C ASP A 290 -19.63 7.04 14.19
N ALA A 291 -18.42 7.43 13.77
CA ALA A 291 -18.17 8.69 13.07
C ALA A 291 -18.56 8.64 11.58
N GLY A 292 -19.09 7.54 11.09
CA GLY A 292 -19.60 7.37 9.72
C GLY A 292 -18.57 6.92 8.70
N TYR A 293 -17.35 6.53 9.11
CA TYR A 293 -16.36 5.99 8.17
C TYR A 293 -16.71 4.55 7.78
N VAL A 294 -16.52 4.24 6.51
CA VAL A 294 -16.68 2.91 5.93
C VAL A 294 -15.36 2.15 6.05
N PHE A 295 -15.42 0.92 6.57
CA PHE A 295 -14.27 0.03 6.56
C PHE A 295 -14.02 -0.50 5.14
N ILE A 296 -12.95 -0.06 4.51
CA ILE A 296 -12.58 -0.45 3.14
C ILE A 296 -11.98 -1.85 3.10
N GLY A 297 -11.18 -2.19 4.10
CA GLY A 297 -10.52 -3.48 4.25
C GLY A 297 -9.16 -3.34 4.93
N MET A 298 -8.70 -4.40 5.57
CA MET A 298 -7.47 -4.46 6.33
C MET A 298 -7.37 -3.33 7.38
N ASP A 299 -6.63 -2.27 7.05
CA ASP A 299 -6.28 -1.17 7.94
C ASP A 299 -6.96 0.15 7.52
N HIS A 300 -7.80 0.15 6.47
CA HIS A 300 -8.25 1.38 5.80
C HIS A 300 -9.73 1.68 6.06
N PHE A 301 -9.97 2.96 6.30
CA PHE A 301 -11.30 3.55 6.45
C PHE A 301 -11.41 4.77 5.52
N ALA A 302 -12.61 5.03 5.01
CA ALA A 302 -12.87 6.20 4.17
C ALA A 302 -14.27 6.75 4.42
N LYS A 303 -14.50 8.04 4.14
CA LYS A 303 -15.83 8.62 4.15
C LYS A 303 -16.75 7.91 3.14
N PRO A 304 -18.08 7.89 3.34
CA PRO A 304 -19.01 7.16 2.46
C PRO A 304 -19.00 7.63 1.00
N ASP A 305 -18.70 8.91 0.77
CA ASP A 305 -18.61 9.56 -0.53
C ASP A 305 -17.20 9.55 -1.14
N ASP A 306 -16.20 9.08 -0.41
CA ASP A 306 -14.83 8.91 -0.94
C ASP A 306 -14.80 7.86 -2.06
N GLU A 307 -13.91 8.07 -3.01
CA GLU A 307 -13.74 7.21 -4.19
C GLU A 307 -13.48 5.74 -3.84
N LEU A 308 -12.78 5.45 -2.73
CA LEU A 308 -12.54 4.05 -2.28
C LEU A 308 -13.84 3.40 -1.79
N SER A 309 -14.68 4.13 -1.07
CA SER A 309 -15.99 3.64 -0.62
C SER A 309 -16.93 3.42 -1.80
N VAL A 310 -16.90 4.31 -2.79
CA VAL A 310 -17.64 4.14 -4.04
C VAL A 310 -17.12 2.93 -4.81
N ALA A 311 -15.80 2.81 -4.98
CA ALA A 311 -15.18 1.67 -5.68
C ALA A 311 -15.47 0.33 -5.01
N LEU A 312 -15.50 0.30 -3.68
CA LEU A 312 -15.89 -0.89 -2.92
C LEU A 312 -17.35 -1.28 -3.21
N ARG A 313 -18.28 -0.31 -3.15
CA ARG A 313 -19.72 -0.51 -3.41
C ARG A 313 -20.00 -0.99 -4.84
N GLU A 314 -19.31 -0.37 -5.82
CA GLU A 314 -19.49 -0.67 -7.23
C GLU A 314 -18.65 -1.86 -7.71
N GLY A 315 -17.78 -2.43 -6.86
CA GLY A 315 -17.03 -3.64 -7.12
C GLY A 315 -15.81 -3.47 -8.03
N PHE A 316 -15.26 -2.26 -8.17
CA PHE A 316 -14.03 -2.00 -8.93
C PHE A 316 -12.82 -1.59 -8.07
N LEU A 317 -12.95 -1.69 -6.73
CA LEU A 317 -11.82 -1.48 -5.82
C LEU A 317 -10.66 -2.41 -6.18
N GLN A 318 -9.46 -1.90 -6.10
CA GLN A 318 -8.21 -2.64 -6.37
C GLN A 318 -7.19 -2.43 -5.26
N ARG A 319 -6.18 -3.30 -5.23
CA ARG A 319 -5.07 -3.20 -4.29
C ARG A 319 -3.75 -3.48 -5.00
N ASN A 320 -2.75 -2.66 -4.74
CA ASN A 320 -1.39 -2.79 -5.26
C ASN A 320 -0.34 -2.51 -4.14
N PHE A 321 0.93 -2.31 -4.50
CA PHE A 321 2.00 -2.00 -3.55
C PHE A 321 1.80 -0.69 -2.78
N GLN A 322 1.01 0.24 -3.31
CA GLN A 322 0.72 1.54 -2.71
C GLN A 322 -0.49 1.50 -1.78
N GLY A 323 -1.30 0.43 -1.80
CA GLY A 323 -2.52 0.28 -1.01
C GLY A 323 -3.76 0.09 -1.86
N TYR A 324 -4.93 0.50 -1.36
CA TYR A 324 -6.19 0.48 -2.10
C TYR A 324 -6.24 1.62 -3.12
N SER A 325 -6.81 1.33 -4.29
CA SER A 325 -6.88 2.23 -5.44
C SER A 325 -8.17 2.01 -6.24
N THR A 326 -8.59 3.01 -6.98
CA THR A 326 -9.73 2.94 -7.92
C THR A 326 -9.32 2.58 -9.34
N TYR A 327 -8.04 2.63 -9.67
CA TYR A 327 -7.52 2.30 -11.01
C TYR A 327 -7.08 0.85 -11.10
N ALA A 328 -8.04 0.01 -11.45
CA ALA A 328 -7.94 -1.44 -11.45
C ALA A 328 -6.84 -2.03 -12.32
N ASP A 329 -6.52 -1.41 -13.42
CA ASP A 329 -5.90 -2.13 -14.54
C ASP A 329 -4.67 -1.41 -15.11
N CYS A 330 -4.07 -0.49 -14.33
CA CYS A 330 -2.82 0.15 -14.71
C CYS A 330 -1.64 -0.79 -14.51
N ASP A 331 -0.73 -0.80 -15.49
CA ASP A 331 0.62 -1.26 -15.24
C ASP A 331 1.35 -0.23 -14.38
N LEU A 332 2.04 -0.71 -13.35
CA LEU A 332 2.79 0.13 -12.41
C LEU A 332 4.25 0.17 -12.80
N VAL A 333 4.70 1.27 -13.36
CA VAL A 333 6.12 1.60 -13.52
C VAL A 333 6.63 2.18 -12.21
N ALA A 334 7.75 1.68 -11.70
CA ALA A 334 8.34 2.17 -10.47
C ALA A 334 9.78 2.57 -10.68
N ILE A 335 10.16 3.76 -10.25
CA ILE A 335 11.50 4.33 -10.40
C ILE A 335 12.07 4.81 -9.06
N GLY A 336 13.38 4.82 -8.99
CA GLY A 336 14.12 5.14 -7.79
C GLY A 336 14.57 3.90 -7.01
N VAL A 337 15.47 4.12 -6.06
CA VAL A 337 16.07 3.07 -5.24
C VAL A 337 14.99 2.24 -4.52
N SER A 338 15.08 0.92 -4.58
CA SER A 338 14.16 -0.06 -3.99
C SER A 338 12.71 -0.09 -4.51
N ALA A 339 12.37 0.76 -5.47
CA ALA A 339 11.02 0.83 -6.03
C ALA A 339 10.59 -0.55 -6.58
N ILE A 340 9.29 -0.86 -6.45
CA ILE A 340 8.69 -2.11 -6.93
C ILE A 340 7.59 -1.79 -7.91
N GLY A 341 7.66 -2.37 -9.10
CA GLY A 341 6.68 -2.21 -10.15
C GLY A 341 5.98 -3.52 -10.54
N LYS A 342 5.00 -3.39 -11.43
CA LYS A 342 4.20 -4.49 -11.97
C LYS A 342 3.83 -4.18 -13.42
N ILE A 343 4.33 -4.96 -14.36
CA ILE A 343 3.95 -4.86 -15.78
C ILE A 343 3.33 -6.19 -16.21
N GLY A 344 2.03 -6.17 -16.51
CA GLY A 344 1.31 -7.37 -16.94
C GLY A 344 1.41 -8.53 -15.94
N CYS A 345 2.17 -9.56 -16.32
CA CYS A 345 2.39 -10.77 -15.52
C CYS A 345 3.77 -10.80 -14.88
N THR A 346 4.42 -9.66 -14.67
CA THR A 346 5.72 -9.58 -14.00
C THR A 346 5.72 -8.56 -12.88
N TYR A 347 6.60 -8.80 -11.93
CA TYR A 347 7.00 -7.85 -10.90
C TYR A 347 8.49 -7.62 -11.00
N GLU A 348 8.93 -6.39 -10.73
CA GLU A 348 10.33 -6.01 -10.66
C GLU A 348 10.60 -5.17 -9.42
N GLN A 349 11.83 -5.24 -8.93
CA GLN A 349 12.32 -4.40 -7.84
C GLN A 349 13.69 -3.86 -8.17
N ASN A 350 13.85 -2.54 -8.04
CA ASN A 350 15.11 -1.85 -8.17
C ASN A 350 16.10 -2.19 -7.04
N GLU A 351 17.38 -1.91 -7.26
CA GLU A 351 18.44 -2.02 -6.25
C GLU A 351 18.03 -1.30 -4.95
N ARG A 352 18.26 -1.96 -3.82
CA ARG A 352 17.89 -1.43 -2.50
C ARG A 352 18.95 -0.55 -1.87
N ASN A 353 20.19 -0.69 -2.33
CA ASN A 353 21.31 0.14 -1.93
C ASN A 353 21.48 1.26 -2.95
N ILE A 354 21.61 2.51 -2.50
CA ILE A 354 21.75 3.66 -3.39
C ILE A 354 23.03 3.61 -4.22
N THR A 355 24.12 3.06 -3.68
CA THR A 355 25.40 2.90 -4.41
C THR A 355 25.24 1.92 -5.56
N ASP A 356 24.58 0.79 -5.34
CA ASP A 356 24.35 -0.23 -6.38
C ASP A 356 23.36 0.30 -7.43
N TYR A 357 22.35 1.09 -7.00
CA TYR A 357 21.42 1.77 -7.88
C TYR A 357 22.15 2.75 -8.81
N TYR A 358 23.04 3.60 -8.27
CA TYR A 358 23.87 4.52 -9.08
C TYR A 358 24.79 3.76 -10.04
N ALA A 359 25.47 2.74 -9.55
CA ALA A 359 26.39 1.95 -10.35
C ALA A 359 25.73 1.26 -11.56
N ALA A 360 24.48 0.79 -11.41
CA ALA A 360 23.72 0.22 -12.51
C ALA A 360 23.42 1.26 -13.59
N ILE A 361 22.97 2.45 -13.19
CA ILE A 361 22.65 3.55 -14.10
C ILE A 361 23.91 4.11 -14.79
N ASP A 362 25.04 4.21 -14.07
CA ASP A 362 26.33 4.62 -14.65
C ASP A 362 26.81 3.67 -15.75
N GLN A 363 26.44 2.40 -15.65
CA GLN A 363 26.69 1.38 -16.68
C GLN A 363 25.66 1.37 -17.82
N GLY A 364 24.73 2.34 -17.84
CA GLY A 364 23.66 2.40 -18.85
C GLY A 364 22.62 1.26 -18.72
N ARG A 365 22.44 0.69 -17.53
CA ARG A 365 21.50 -0.40 -17.26
C ARG A 365 20.37 0.05 -16.33
N LEU A 366 19.16 -0.48 -16.57
CA LEU A 366 18.08 -0.36 -15.60
C LEU A 366 18.48 -1.04 -14.27
N PRO A 367 18.23 -0.39 -13.12
CA PRO A 367 18.74 -0.83 -11.83
C PRO A 367 17.91 -1.98 -11.20
N ILE A 368 17.48 -2.96 -12.01
CA ILE A 368 16.66 -4.08 -11.57
C ILE A 368 17.51 -5.09 -10.80
N MET A 369 17.22 -5.24 -9.50
CA MET A 369 17.88 -6.18 -8.61
C MET A 369 17.30 -7.59 -8.72
N ARG A 370 15.98 -7.68 -8.84
CA ARG A 370 15.23 -8.95 -8.86
C ARG A 370 13.80 -8.72 -9.33
N GLY A 371 13.10 -9.80 -9.65
CA GLY A 371 11.69 -9.76 -9.99
C GLY A 371 11.08 -11.14 -10.04
N TYR A 372 9.88 -11.23 -10.60
CA TYR A 372 9.15 -12.48 -10.71
C TYR A 372 8.25 -12.46 -11.96
N ARG A 373 8.27 -13.55 -12.73
CA ARG A 373 7.33 -13.78 -13.84
C ARG A 373 6.29 -14.79 -13.40
N LEU A 374 5.03 -14.38 -13.40
CA LEU A 374 3.91 -15.22 -13.00
C LEU A 374 3.65 -16.32 -14.03
N ASN A 375 3.44 -17.53 -13.56
CA ASN A 375 2.88 -18.61 -14.34
C ASN A 375 1.33 -18.52 -14.37
N LYS A 376 0.65 -19.45 -15.06
CA LYS A 376 -0.82 -19.44 -15.18
C LYS A 376 -1.53 -19.62 -13.84
N ASP A 377 -1.01 -20.50 -12.95
CA ASP A 377 -1.58 -20.70 -11.62
C ASP A 377 -1.38 -19.48 -10.73
N ASP A 378 -0.21 -18.84 -10.78
CA ASP A 378 0.02 -17.58 -10.08
C ASP A 378 -0.97 -16.49 -10.50
N ILE A 379 -1.25 -16.36 -11.80
CA ILE A 379 -2.21 -15.38 -12.32
C ILE A 379 -3.62 -15.67 -11.81
N LEU A 380 -4.05 -16.93 -11.84
CA LEU A 380 -5.33 -17.37 -11.33
C LEU A 380 -5.48 -17.05 -9.84
N ARG A 381 -4.51 -17.48 -9.02
CA ARG A 381 -4.52 -17.26 -7.57
C ARG A 381 -4.41 -15.77 -7.20
N ARG A 382 -3.61 -14.99 -7.96
CA ARG A 382 -3.55 -13.54 -7.80
C ARG A 382 -4.93 -12.90 -7.95
N ASN A 383 -5.68 -13.28 -8.98
CA ASN A 383 -7.01 -12.73 -9.22
C ASN A 383 -7.99 -13.12 -8.09
N ILE A 384 -7.95 -14.37 -7.63
CA ILE A 384 -8.77 -14.85 -6.50
C ILE A 384 -8.43 -14.06 -5.22
N ILE A 385 -7.15 -13.97 -4.87
CA ILE A 385 -6.69 -13.25 -3.67
C ILE A 385 -7.08 -11.76 -3.77
N GLN A 386 -6.95 -11.15 -4.95
CA GLN A 386 -7.31 -9.76 -5.16
C GLN A 386 -8.83 -9.54 -5.02
N ASP A 387 -9.66 -10.43 -5.55
CA ASP A 387 -11.10 -10.34 -5.40
C ASP A 387 -11.53 -10.51 -3.93
N LEU A 388 -10.90 -11.43 -3.20
CA LEU A 388 -11.13 -11.55 -1.75
C LEU A 388 -10.75 -10.27 -1.01
N MET A 389 -9.56 -9.73 -1.27
CA MET A 389 -9.04 -8.54 -0.56
C MET A 389 -9.82 -7.26 -0.89
N CYS A 390 -10.46 -7.16 -2.07
CA CYS A 390 -11.09 -5.94 -2.55
C CYS A 390 -12.61 -6.05 -2.70
N ARG A 391 -13.17 -7.26 -2.85
CA ARG A 391 -14.59 -7.48 -3.10
C ARG A 391 -15.27 -8.36 -2.04
N PHE A 392 -14.49 -9.03 -1.19
CA PHE A 392 -15.00 -9.93 -0.16
C PHE A 392 -15.91 -11.06 -0.68
N ALA A 393 -15.78 -11.41 -1.95
CA ALA A 393 -16.58 -12.45 -2.60
C ALA A 393 -15.87 -13.07 -3.80
N LEU A 394 -16.23 -14.33 -4.12
CA LEU A 394 -15.80 -15.03 -5.33
C LEU A 394 -17.01 -15.62 -6.04
N ASP A 395 -17.06 -15.50 -7.36
CA ASP A 395 -17.93 -16.28 -8.23
C ASP A 395 -17.06 -17.29 -8.99
N PHE A 396 -17.23 -18.57 -8.72
CA PHE A 396 -16.38 -19.63 -9.28
C PHE A 396 -16.52 -19.75 -10.79
N HIS A 397 -17.70 -19.43 -11.35
CA HIS A 397 -17.94 -19.47 -12.79
C HIS A 397 -17.06 -18.45 -13.53
N VAL A 398 -16.80 -17.28 -12.95
CA VAL A 398 -15.91 -16.28 -13.55
C VAL A 398 -14.52 -16.84 -13.81
N TYR A 399 -13.98 -17.61 -12.85
CA TYR A 399 -12.65 -18.22 -13.01
C TYR A 399 -12.67 -19.43 -13.94
N GLN A 400 -13.77 -20.22 -13.94
CA GLN A 400 -13.97 -21.29 -14.90
C GLN A 400 -13.96 -20.77 -16.34
N ASP A 401 -14.68 -19.68 -16.58
CA ASP A 401 -14.80 -19.09 -17.92
C ASP A 401 -13.48 -18.44 -18.39
N ILE A 402 -12.80 -17.72 -17.50
CA ILE A 402 -11.55 -16.99 -17.85
C ILE A 402 -10.38 -17.96 -18.02
N PHE A 403 -10.24 -18.94 -17.13
CA PHE A 403 -9.05 -19.80 -17.07
C PHE A 403 -9.26 -21.20 -17.65
N GLY A 404 -10.49 -21.57 -18.00
CA GLY A 404 -10.82 -22.88 -18.56
C GLY A 404 -10.58 -24.02 -17.58
N ILE A 405 -10.83 -23.81 -16.28
CA ILE A 405 -10.59 -24.79 -15.21
C ILE A 405 -11.91 -25.24 -14.56
N PRO A 406 -12.05 -26.50 -14.12
CA PRO A 406 -13.13 -26.91 -13.22
C PRO A 406 -12.81 -26.45 -11.78
N PHE A 407 -13.28 -25.25 -11.38
CA PHE A 407 -12.87 -24.57 -10.14
C PHE A 407 -12.94 -25.46 -8.91
N GLU A 408 -14.05 -26.18 -8.72
CA GLU A 408 -14.27 -27.02 -7.54
C GLU A 408 -13.31 -28.22 -7.47
N GLN A 409 -12.90 -28.73 -8.62
CA GLN A 409 -11.91 -29.82 -8.68
C GLN A 409 -10.50 -29.26 -8.51
N TYR A 410 -10.19 -28.14 -9.14
CA TYR A 410 -8.88 -27.51 -9.09
C TYR A 410 -8.52 -27.03 -7.68
N PHE A 411 -9.49 -26.45 -6.97
CA PHE A 411 -9.34 -25.93 -5.61
C PHE A 411 -9.98 -26.83 -4.53
N ALA A 412 -10.04 -28.14 -4.75
CA ALA A 412 -10.70 -29.06 -3.81
C ALA A 412 -10.11 -28.98 -2.38
N THR A 413 -8.80 -28.85 -2.26
CA THR A 413 -8.11 -28.70 -0.96
C THR A 413 -8.44 -27.37 -0.29
N GLU A 414 -8.39 -26.30 -1.05
CA GLU A 414 -8.70 -24.94 -0.58
C GLU A 414 -10.17 -24.85 -0.13
N LEU A 415 -11.09 -25.47 -0.88
CA LEU A 415 -12.50 -25.50 -0.52
C LEU A 415 -12.77 -26.29 0.77
N GLU A 416 -11.98 -27.32 1.07
CA GLU A 416 -12.08 -28.04 2.34
C GLU A 416 -11.65 -27.17 3.52
N ASP A 417 -10.54 -26.42 3.38
CA ASP A 417 -10.11 -25.44 4.39
C ASP A 417 -11.16 -24.34 4.60
N LEU A 418 -11.79 -23.88 3.52
CA LEU A 418 -12.87 -22.87 3.59
C LEU A 418 -14.13 -23.37 4.28
N LYS A 419 -14.42 -24.68 4.27
CA LYS A 419 -15.54 -25.25 5.07
C LYS A 419 -15.29 -25.07 6.56
N GLN A 420 -14.03 -25.23 7.02
CA GLN A 420 -13.68 -24.96 8.43
C GLN A 420 -13.89 -23.48 8.77
N MET A 421 -13.49 -22.58 7.87
CA MET A 421 -13.72 -21.14 8.06
C MET A 421 -15.21 -20.76 8.01
N ALA A 422 -16.02 -21.49 7.26
CA ALA A 422 -17.48 -21.33 7.26
C ALA A 422 -18.11 -21.77 8.60
N GLN A 423 -17.59 -22.83 9.21
CA GLN A 423 -18.04 -23.26 10.56
C GLN A 423 -17.70 -22.20 11.63
N LEU A 424 -16.59 -21.47 11.47
CA LEU A 424 -16.22 -20.34 12.32
C LEU A 424 -17.01 -19.05 12.00
N GLY A 425 -17.87 -19.08 10.99
CA GLY A 425 -18.67 -17.92 10.59
C GLY A 425 -17.91 -16.83 9.82
N LEU A 426 -16.71 -17.11 9.31
CA LEU A 426 -15.88 -16.15 8.55
C LEU A 426 -16.34 -15.98 7.11
N VAL A 427 -16.86 -17.04 6.52
CA VAL A 427 -17.34 -17.07 5.13
C VAL A 427 -18.66 -17.81 5.02
N LYS A 428 -19.46 -17.44 4.02
CA LYS A 428 -20.62 -18.22 3.54
C LYS A 428 -20.18 -18.92 2.24
N LEU A 429 -20.06 -20.24 2.30
CA LEU A 429 -19.67 -21.05 1.15
C LEU A 429 -20.92 -21.62 0.48
N HIS A 430 -21.16 -21.24 -0.77
CA HIS A 430 -22.24 -21.75 -1.61
C HIS A 430 -21.67 -22.70 -2.68
N ARG A 431 -22.56 -23.36 -3.44
CA ARG A 431 -22.16 -24.33 -4.46
C ARG A 431 -21.16 -23.75 -5.47
N HIS A 432 -21.37 -22.50 -5.91
CA HIS A 432 -20.57 -21.85 -6.97
C HIS A 432 -20.04 -20.46 -6.58
N SER A 433 -20.05 -20.15 -5.28
CA SER A 433 -19.59 -18.84 -4.81
C SER A 433 -19.14 -18.89 -3.36
N LEU A 434 -18.34 -17.91 -2.97
CA LEU A 434 -17.93 -17.62 -1.60
C LEU A 434 -18.23 -16.17 -1.29
N GLN A 435 -18.77 -15.90 -0.10
CA GLN A 435 -18.95 -14.55 0.44
C GLN A 435 -18.29 -14.45 1.81
N VAL A 436 -17.48 -13.43 2.02
CA VAL A 436 -16.88 -13.11 3.32
C VAL A 436 -17.95 -12.44 4.20
N THR A 437 -18.11 -12.89 5.44
CA THR A 437 -19.05 -12.31 6.39
C THR A 437 -18.53 -11.01 7.01
N PRO A 438 -19.35 -10.22 7.72
CA PRO A 438 -18.87 -9.08 8.50
C PRO A 438 -17.71 -9.43 9.46
N LYS A 439 -17.77 -10.59 10.15
CA LYS A 439 -16.69 -11.12 11.00
C LYS A 439 -15.43 -11.45 10.19
N GLY A 440 -15.58 -12.02 9.01
CA GLY A 440 -14.47 -12.40 8.15
C GLY A 440 -13.69 -11.23 7.56
N ARG A 441 -14.28 -10.03 7.49
CA ARG A 441 -13.63 -8.85 6.90
C ARG A 441 -12.34 -8.45 7.61
N PHE A 442 -12.29 -8.53 8.94
CA PHE A 442 -11.04 -8.29 9.70
C PHE A 442 -10.00 -9.37 9.47
N LEU A 443 -10.46 -10.58 9.18
CA LEU A 443 -9.62 -11.76 8.98
C LEU A 443 -9.44 -12.10 7.49
N ILE A 444 -9.64 -11.12 6.61
CA ILE A 444 -9.56 -11.32 5.14
C ILE A 444 -8.21 -11.88 4.70
N ARG A 445 -7.11 -11.52 5.39
CA ARG A 445 -5.78 -12.06 5.09
C ARG A 445 -5.74 -13.58 5.35
N ASN A 446 -6.32 -14.05 6.45
CA ASN A 446 -6.40 -15.47 6.78
C ASN A 446 -7.22 -16.24 5.73
N ILE A 447 -8.32 -15.67 5.25
CA ILE A 447 -9.15 -16.25 4.19
C ILE A 447 -8.35 -16.29 2.86
N ALA A 448 -7.67 -15.19 2.49
CA ALA A 448 -6.85 -15.12 1.29
C ALA A 448 -5.65 -16.09 1.31
N MET A 449 -5.06 -16.35 2.50
CA MET A 449 -3.96 -17.30 2.69
C MET A 449 -4.31 -18.73 2.25
N VAL A 450 -5.59 -19.10 2.27
CA VAL A 450 -6.06 -20.41 1.80
C VAL A 450 -5.66 -20.65 0.34
N PHE A 451 -5.71 -19.61 -0.49
CA PHE A 451 -5.36 -19.69 -1.91
C PHE A 451 -3.88 -19.42 -2.21
N ASP A 452 -3.06 -19.15 -1.18
CA ASP A 452 -1.62 -18.91 -1.36
C ASP A 452 -0.84 -20.22 -1.51
N TYR A 453 -0.60 -20.61 -2.76
CA TYR A 453 0.19 -21.81 -3.09
C TYR A 453 1.60 -21.77 -2.48
N HIS A 454 2.27 -20.61 -2.60
CA HIS A 454 3.66 -20.46 -2.14
C HIS A 454 3.79 -20.48 -0.62
N LEU A 455 2.77 -20.04 0.11
CA LEU A 455 2.71 -20.13 1.56
C LEU A 455 2.49 -21.58 2.01
N ARG A 456 1.59 -22.29 1.34
CA ARG A 456 1.24 -23.69 1.63
C ARG A 456 2.40 -24.66 1.40
N HIS A 457 3.24 -24.42 0.36
CA HIS A 457 4.34 -25.29 -0.05
C HIS A 457 5.71 -24.73 0.35
N ARG A 458 5.77 -24.05 1.48
CA ARG A 458 6.97 -23.35 1.93
C ARG A 458 7.93 -24.28 2.66
N GLU A 459 9.21 -24.25 2.27
CA GLU A 459 10.31 -24.95 2.96
C GLU A 459 10.90 -24.14 4.14
N THR A 460 10.69 -22.82 4.17
CA THR A 460 11.26 -21.91 5.19
C THR A 460 10.22 -20.99 5.80
N THR A 461 10.35 -20.67 7.09
CA THR A 461 9.49 -19.72 7.82
C THR A 461 9.89 -18.27 7.53
N ALA A 462 9.27 -17.58 6.55
CA ALA A 462 9.35 -16.12 6.50
C ALA A 462 8.49 -15.54 7.62
N GLN A 463 8.99 -14.47 8.24
CA GLN A 463 8.24 -13.75 9.25
C GLN A 463 7.41 -12.67 8.55
N TYR A 464 6.10 -12.74 8.72
CA TYR A 464 5.16 -11.72 8.27
C TYR A 464 4.68 -10.86 9.44
N SER A 465 4.08 -9.71 9.12
CA SER A 465 3.37 -8.90 10.12
C SER A 465 2.16 -9.65 10.67
N GLN A 466 1.74 -9.31 11.88
CA GLN A 466 0.50 -9.84 12.44
C GLN A 466 -0.69 -9.53 11.51
N THR A 467 -1.67 -10.43 11.47
CA THR A 467 -2.84 -10.32 10.59
C THR A 467 -3.85 -9.30 11.10
N VAL A 468 -3.90 -9.13 12.41
CA VAL A 468 -4.69 -8.12 13.12
C VAL A 468 -3.87 -7.54 14.27
#